data_591d0cdee17e2741b8aa781433a5e94a
#
_entry.id   591d0cdee17e2741b8aa781433a5e94a
#
_cell.length_a   1.000
_cell.length_b   1.000
_cell.length_c   1.000
_cell.angle_alpha   90.00
_cell.angle_beta   90.00
_cell.angle_gamma   90.00
#
_symmetry.space_group_name_H-M   'P 1'
#
loop_
_entity.id
_entity.type
_entity.pdbx_description
1 polymer ?
#
loop_
_entity_poly.entity_id
_entity_poly.type
_entity_poly.pdbx_seq_one_letter_code
_entity_poly.pdbx_strand_id
1 'polypeptide(L)'
;MTRAVKTVTRELCVRELGAMFEHDDFNTYPVEEDGQVTGIVTKFDLLKCFAFTPNQMVPRYGELMNRTVADVMISEFIYVRPDTRLTRVLQLMVEHRIRSIPVIGGDHRLAGIIAREDILRALASCAGDSGENPV
;
A
#
# COMPACT_ATOMS: atom_id res chain seq x y z
N MET A 1 9.45 7.44 7.21
CA MET A 1 9.27 6.14 6.52
C MET A 1 9.27 5.02 7.53
N THR A 2 8.34 4.11 7.40
CA THR A 2 8.30 2.90 8.22
C THR A 2 9.12 1.82 7.52
N ARG A 3 10.10 1.27 8.22
CA ARG A 3 11.00 0.25 7.65
C ARG A 3 10.58 -1.19 7.99
N ALA A 4 9.96 -1.39 9.15
CA ALA A 4 9.43 -2.70 9.56
C ALA A 4 8.00 -2.83 9.04
N VAL A 5 7.85 -3.16 7.77
CA VAL A 5 6.57 -3.20 7.08
C VAL A 5 6.06 -4.64 7.01
N LYS A 6 4.77 -4.82 7.35
CA LYS A 6 4.11 -6.09 7.13
C LYS A 6 3.80 -6.26 5.66
N THR A 7 4.08 -7.44 5.14
CA THR A 7 3.78 -7.81 3.75
C THR A 7 2.83 -9.00 3.74
N VAL A 8 2.24 -9.25 2.58
CA VAL A 8 1.37 -10.39 2.37
C VAL A 8 1.84 -11.16 1.15
N THR A 9 1.41 -12.42 1.04
CA THR A 9 1.70 -13.25 -0.12
C THR A 9 0.51 -13.27 -1.07
N ARG A 10 0.76 -13.67 -2.31
CA ARG A 10 -0.30 -13.77 -3.31
C ARG A 10 -1.34 -14.83 -2.95
N GLU A 11 -0.95 -15.84 -2.22
CA GLU A 11 -1.79 -16.98 -1.84
C GLU A 11 -2.65 -16.73 -0.61
N LEU A 12 -2.40 -15.64 0.12
CA LEU A 12 -3.20 -15.30 1.29
C LEU A 12 -4.66 -15.08 0.87
N CYS A 13 -5.59 -15.66 1.61
CA CYS A 13 -6.99 -15.51 1.26
C CYS A 13 -7.55 -14.16 1.71
N VAL A 14 -8.58 -13.69 1.02
CA VAL A 14 -9.22 -12.41 1.28
C VAL A 14 -9.76 -12.34 2.71
N ARG A 15 -10.24 -13.45 3.26
CA ARG A 15 -10.72 -13.52 4.65
C ARG A 15 -9.62 -13.13 5.64
N GLU A 16 -8.43 -13.68 5.47
CA GLU A 16 -7.30 -13.38 6.34
C GLU A 16 -6.79 -11.95 6.11
N LEU A 17 -6.79 -11.49 4.87
CA LEU A 17 -6.43 -10.13 4.54
C LEU A 17 -7.36 -9.13 5.22
N GLY A 18 -8.66 -9.37 5.19
CA GLY A 18 -9.66 -8.55 5.86
C GLY A 18 -9.43 -8.48 7.37
N ALA A 19 -9.11 -9.63 7.98
CA ALA A 19 -8.79 -9.68 9.40
C ALA A 19 -7.53 -8.88 9.74
N MET A 20 -6.52 -8.92 8.87
CA MET A 20 -5.30 -8.13 9.05
C MET A 20 -5.59 -6.64 8.99
N PHE A 21 -6.38 -6.19 8.02
CA PHE A 21 -6.76 -4.78 7.92
C PHE A 21 -7.59 -4.31 9.12
N GLU A 22 -8.40 -5.18 9.68
CA GLU A 22 -9.19 -4.86 10.86
C GLU A 22 -8.31 -4.77 12.11
N HIS A 23 -7.35 -5.68 12.24
CA HIS A 23 -6.46 -5.75 13.39
C HIS A 23 -5.36 -4.69 13.35
N ASP A 24 -4.76 -4.50 12.17
CA ASP A 24 -3.65 -3.56 11.97
C ASP A 24 -4.19 -2.20 11.52
N ASP A 25 -3.51 -1.14 11.90
CA ASP A 25 -3.88 0.22 11.49
C ASP A 25 -3.14 0.61 10.19
N PHE A 26 -3.23 -0.26 9.20
CA PHE A 26 -2.63 -0.03 7.89
C PHE A 26 -3.71 0.10 6.81
N ASN A 27 -3.43 0.88 5.78
CA ASN A 27 -4.31 1.03 4.62
C ASN A 27 -3.84 0.20 3.42
N THR A 28 -2.59 -0.22 3.43
CA THR A 28 -1.94 -0.87 2.30
C THR A 28 -0.96 -1.93 2.80
N TYR A 29 -0.93 -3.06 2.12
CA TYR A 29 0.10 -4.07 2.29
C TYR A 29 0.83 -4.28 0.97
N PRO A 30 2.17 -4.25 0.97
CA PRO A 30 2.92 -4.74 -0.18
C PRO A 30 2.77 -6.25 -0.31
N VAL A 31 2.71 -6.73 -1.55
CA VAL A 31 2.66 -8.16 -1.86
C VAL A 31 4.06 -8.60 -2.24
N GLU A 32 4.61 -9.58 -1.53
CA GLU A 32 5.97 -10.09 -1.75
C GLU A 32 5.95 -11.51 -2.28
N GLU A 33 6.86 -11.76 -3.22
CA GLU A 33 7.21 -13.10 -3.70
C GLU A 33 8.74 -13.18 -3.77
N ASP A 34 9.32 -14.18 -3.12
CA ASP A 34 10.77 -14.40 -3.14
C ASP A 34 11.57 -13.15 -2.75
N GLY A 35 11.05 -12.38 -1.81
CA GLY A 35 11.69 -11.16 -1.32
C GLY A 35 11.51 -9.94 -2.20
N GLN A 36 10.78 -10.06 -3.31
CA GLN A 36 10.51 -8.95 -4.22
C GLN A 36 9.06 -8.51 -4.14
N VAL A 37 8.83 -7.20 -4.28
CA VAL A 37 7.47 -6.64 -4.26
C VAL A 37 6.86 -6.80 -5.66
N THR A 38 5.78 -7.56 -5.74
CA THR A 38 5.09 -7.85 -7.01
C THR A 38 3.78 -7.10 -7.15
N GLY A 39 3.31 -6.46 -6.11
CA GLY A 39 2.07 -5.71 -6.15
C GLY A 39 1.78 -5.03 -4.82
N ILE A 40 0.65 -4.38 -4.75
CA ILE A 40 0.11 -3.83 -3.51
C ILE A 40 -1.36 -4.19 -3.41
N VAL A 41 -1.87 -4.24 -2.19
CA VAL A 41 -3.30 -4.39 -1.93
C VAL A 41 -3.71 -3.40 -0.87
N THR A 42 -4.79 -2.66 -1.12
CA THR A 42 -5.32 -1.64 -0.22
C THR A 42 -6.67 -2.04 0.33
N LYS A 43 -7.10 -1.36 1.39
CA LYS A 43 -8.46 -1.52 1.91
C LYS A 43 -9.50 -1.24 0.81
N PHE A 44 -9.22 -0.27 -0.05
CA PHE A 44 -10.12 0.08 -1.14
C PHE A 44 -10.26 -1.07 -2.14
N ASP A 45 -9.15 -1.75 -2.46
CA ASP A 45 -9.17 -2.92 -3.36
C ASP A 45 -10.04 -4.04 -2.79
N LEU A 46 -9.95 -4.25 -1.48
CA LEU A 46 -10.78 -5.23 -0.80
C LEU A 46 -12.26 -4.84 -0.88
N LEU A 47 -12.59 -3.58 -0.63
CA LEU A 47 -13.96 -3.09 -0.74
C LEU A 47 -14.52 -3.21 -2.15
N LYS A 48 -13.70 -2.93 -3.17
CA LYS A 48 -14.10 -3.08 -4.58
C LYS A 48 -14.51 -4.51 -4.90
N CYS A 49 -13.82 -5.48 -4.31
CA CYS A 49 -14.12 -6.89 -4.52
C CYS A 49 -15.58 -7.22 -4.16
N PHE A 50 -16.11 -6.60 -3.12
CA PHE A 50 -17.49 -6.81 -2.67
C PHE A 50 -18.49 -5.89 -3.38
N ALA A 51 -18.07 -4.68 -3.76
CA ALA A 51 -18.94 -3.68 -4.34
C ALA A 51 -19.35 -3.99 -5.79
N PHE A 52 -18.48 -4.64 -6.55
CA PHE A 52 -18.69 -4.91 -7.96
C PHE A 52 -19.08 -6.35 -8.26
N THR A 53 -19.91 -6.94 -7.40
CA THR A 53 -20.51 -8.24 -7.67
C THR A 53 -21.71 -8.02 -8.60
N PRO A 54 -21.62 -8.34 -9.91
CA PRO A 54 -22.68 -8.02 -10.84
C PRO A 54 -23.95 -8.84 -10.59
N ASN A 55 -25.09 -8.18 -10.69
CA ASN A 55 -26.43 -8.78 -10.71
C ASN A 55 -26.82 -9.59 -9.47
N GLN A 56 -26.24 -9.27 -8.30
CA GLN A 56 -26.61 -9.96 -7.08
C GLN A 56 -27.11 -8.99 -6.03
N MET A 57 -28.27 -9.27 -5.49
CA MET A 57 -28.84 -8.49 -4.39
C MET A 57 -28.15 -8.80 -3.06
N VAL A 58 -27.59 -10.00 -2.95
CA VAL A 58 -26.82 -10.43 -1.77
C VAL A 58 -25.45 -10.88 -2.25
N PRO A 59 -24.37 -10.24 -1.78
CA PRO A 59 -23.03 -10.65 -2.15
C PRO A 59 -22.76 -12.09 -1.72
N ARG A 60 -22.02 -12.83 -2.56
CA ARG A 60 -21.58 -14.19 -2.22
C ARG A 60 -20.32 -14.11 -1.38
N TYR A 61 -20.49 -13.70 -0.13
CA TYR A 61 -19.38 -13.50 0.78
C TYR A 61 -18.46 -14.72 0.90
N GLY A 62 -19.03 -15.92 0.94
CA GLY A 62 -18.23 -17.13 1.04
C GLY A 62 -17.25 -17.31 -0.11
N GLU A 63 -17.71 -17.09 -1.33
CA GLU A 63 -16.85 -17.17 -2.52
C GLU A 63 -15.82 -16.07 -2.54
N LEU A 64 -16.23 -14.83 -2.23
CA LEU A 64 -15.34 -13.68 -2.22
C LEU A 64 -14.27 -13.81 -1.15
N MET A 65 -14.63 -14.30 0.03
CA MET A 65 -13.71 -14.50 1.15
C MET A 65 -12.68 -15.60 0.88
N ASN A 66 -12.97 -16.50 -0.05
CA ASN A 66 -12.06 -17.57 -0.44
C ASN A 66 -11.14 -17.19 -1.60
N ARG A 67 -11.32 -16.00 -2.19
CA ARG A 67 -10.38 -15.49 -3.17
C ARG A 67 -9.05 -15.18 -2.51
N THR A 68 -8.02 -15.04 -3.34
CA THR A 68 -6.67 -14.76 -2.84
C THR A 68 -6.28 -13.31 -3.10
N VAL A 69 -5.21 -12.87 -2.43
CA VAL A 69 -4.61 -11.56 -2.67
C VAL A 69 -4.30 -11.37 -4.16
N ALA A 70 -3.84 -12.43 -4.84
CA ALA A 70 -3.55 -12.37 -6.28
C ALA A 70 -4.75 -11.88 -7.11
N ASP A 71 -5.96 -12.20 -6.68
CA ASP A 71 -7.19 -11.81 -7.40
C ASP A 71 -7.57 -10.33 -7.18
N VAL A 72 -7.14 -9.71 -6.10
CA VAL A 72 -7.55 -8.37 -5.73
C VAL A 72 -6.41 -7.34 -5.74
N MET A 73 -5.16 -7.79 -5.76
CA MET A 73 -4.00 -6.90 -5.73
C MET A 73 -3.85 -6.10 -7.04
N ILE A 74 -3.09 -5.03 -6.95
CA ILE A 74 -2.69 -4.23 -8.10
C ILE A 74 -1.22 -4.53 -8.39
N SER A 75 -0.93 -4.99 -9.62
CA SER A 75 0.44 -5.31 -10.05
C SER A 75 1.18 -4.09 -10.60
N GLU A 76 0.44 -3.14 -11.19
CA GLU A 76 1.00 -1.87 -11.65
C GLU A 76 0.71 -0.81 -10.61
N PHE A 77 1.69 -0.52 -9.77
CA PHE A 77 1.52 0.37 -8.64
C PHE A 77 2.59 1.46 -8.64
N ILE A 78 2.29 2.56 -7.96
CA ILE A 78 3.24 3.67 -7.82
C ILE A 78 4.17 3.36 -6.66
N TYR A 79 5.46 3.48 -6.90
CA TYR A 79 6.48 3.33 -5.87
C TYR A 79 7.58 4.37 -6.08
N VAL A 80 8.39 4.57 -5.05
CA VAL A 80 9.54 5.45 -5.11
C VAL A 80 10.78 4.70 -4.65
N ARG A 81 11.94 5.28 -4.92
CA ARG A 81 13.22 4.73 -4.51
C ARG A 81 13.67 5.39 -3.22
N PRO A 82 14.62 4.78 -2.48
CA PRO A 82 15.11 5.37 -1.23
C PRO A 82 15.69 6.77 -1.37
N ASP A 83 16.20 7.12 -2.57
CA ASP A 83 16.78 8.43 -2.85
C ASP A 83 15.80 9.42 -3.48
N THR A 84 14.53 9.06 -3.60
CA THR A 84 13.51 9.96 -4.15
C THR A 84 13.28 11.12 -3.20
N ARG A 85 13.22 12.34 -3.74
CA ARG A 85 13.02 13.55 -2.94
C ARG A 85 11.62 13.63 -2.37
N LEU A 86 11.51 14.22 -1.20
CA LEU A 86 10.23 14.44 -0.50
C LEU A 86 9.20 15.17 -1.37
N THR A 87 9.65 16.17 -2.13
CA THR A 87 8.78 16.93 -3.01
C THR A 87 8.14 16.06 -4.09
N ARG A 88 8.90 15.11 -4.62
CA ARG A 88 8.38 14.18 -5.61
C ARG A 88 7.38 13.19 -5.01
N VAL A 89 7.67 12.70 -3.82
CA VAL A 89 6.75 11.80 -3.09
C VAL A 89 5.42 12.52 -2.82
N LEU A 90 5.50 13.75 -2.32
CA LEU A 90 4.31 14.58 -2.06
C LEU A 90 3.50 14.80 -3.33
N GLN A 91 4.17 15.12 -4.44
CA GLN A 91 3.51 15.33 -5.72
C GLN A 91 2.75 14.09 -6.18
N LEU A 92 3.38 12.91 -6.07
CA LEU A 92 2.74 11.64 -6.42
C LEU A 92 1.52 11.34 -5.57
N MET A 93 1.61 11.58 -4.26
CA MET A 93 0.49 11.36 -3.36
C MET A 93 -0.71 12.25 -3.70
N VAL A 94 -0.45 13.52 -4.02
CA VAL A 94 -1.51 14.47 -4.36
C VAL A 94 -2.12 14.16 -5.71
N GLU A 95 -1.28 13.94 -6.73
CA GLU A 95 -1.75 13.66 -8.09
C GLU A 95 -2.60 12.39 -8.17
N HIS A 96 -2.19 11.35 -7.46
CA HIS A 96 -2.84 10.04 -7.52
C HIS A 96 -3.79 9.79 -6.35
N ARG A 97 -3.91 10.72 -5.42
CA ARG A 97 -4.78 10.62 -4.24
C ARG A 97 -4.54 9.34 -3.44
N ILE A 98 -3.28 9.01 -3.26
CA ILE A 98 -2.88 7.81 -2.52
C ILE A 98 -2.41 8.20 -1.12
N ARG A 99 -2.61 7.28 -0.19
CA ARG A 99 -2.32 7.52 1.24
C ARG A 99 -0.95 7.05 1.66
N SER A 100 -0.35 6.17 0.86
CA SER A 100 0.97 5.64 1.15
C SER A 100 1.64 5.18 -0.13
N ILE A 101 2.98 5.19 -0.13
CA ILE A 101 3.77 4.79 -1.28
C ILE A 101 4.85 3.82 -0.78
N PRO A 102 4.98 2.64 -1.39
CA PRO A 102 6.10 1.75 -1.10
C PRO A 102 7.42 2.37 -1.56
N VAL A 103 8.45 2.18 -0.75
CA VAL A 103 9.83 2.53 -1.10
C VAL A 103 10.52 1.23 -1.48
N ILE A 104 10.95 1.13 -2.73
CA ILE A 104 11.53 -0.08 -3.28
C ILE A 104 12.96 0.20 -3.70
N GLY A 105 13.88 -0.57 -3.16
CA GLY A 105 15.30 -0.47 -3.48
C GLY A 105 15.69 -1.35 -4.64
N GLY A 106 16.99 -1.63 -4.77
CA GLY A 106 17.53 -2.52 -5.78
C GLY A 106 16.90 -3.90 -5.74
N ASP A 107 16.79 -4.56 -6.89
CA ASP A 107 16.20 -5.89 -7.07
C ASP A 107 14.73 -5.98 -6.65
N HIS A 108 14.00 -4.87 -6.74
CA HIS A 108 12.58 -4.79 -6.34
C HIS A 108 12.32 -5.21 -4.88
N ARG A 109 13.29 -5.01 -4.00
CA ARG A 109 13.16 -5.31 -2.59
C ARG A 109 12.55 -4.14 -1.83
N LEU A 110 11.65 -4.47 -0.92
CA LEU A 110 10.99 -3.46 -0.11
C LEU A 110 11.97 -2.83 0.87
N ALA A 111 12.13 -1.50 0.81
CA ALA A 111 12.91 -0.75 1.78
C ALA A 111 12.04 -0.18 2.90
N GLY A 112 10.79 0.12 2.62
CA GLY A 112 9.86 0.65 3.59
C GLY A 112 8.59 1.15 2.94
N ILE A 113 7.79 1.86 3.72
CA ILE A 113 6.57 2.50 3.23
C ILE A 113 6.52 3.94 3.77
N ILE A 114 6.07 4.87 2.93
CA ILE A 114 5.86 6.26 3.31
C ILE A 114 4.35 6.50 3.35
N ALA A 115 3.83 6.86 4.52
CA ALA A 115 2.45 7.28 4.67
C ALA A 115 2.35 8.80 4.65
N ARG A 116 1.16 9.32 4.38
CA ARG A 116 0.95 10.77 4.38
C ARG A 116 1.28 11.41 5.73
N GLU A 117 1.14 10.69 6.82
CA GLU A 117 1.53 11.15 8.15
C GLU A 117 3.03 11.41 8.26
N ASP A 118 3.84 10.59 7.60
CA ASP A 118 5.30 10.78 7.52
C ASP A 118 5.63 12.09 6.80
N ILE A 119 4.89 12.37 5.71
CA ILE A 119 5.06 13.61 4.94
C ILE A 119 4.70 14.82 5.79
N LEU A 120 3.58 14.76 6.50
CA LEU A 120 3.13 15.85 7.36
C LEU A 120 4.15 16.14 8.46
N ARG A 121 4.74 15.11 9.06
CA ARG A 121 5.79 15.29 10.06
C ARG A 121 7.04 15.91 9.46
N ALA A 122 7.43 15.46 8.27
CA ALA A 122 8.60 16.01 7.58
C ALA A 122 8.40 17.48 7.23
N LEU A 123 7.21 17.86 6.78
CA LEU A 123 6.87 19.25 6.48
C LEU A 123 6.88 20.12 7.75
N ALA A 124 6.38 19.61 8.86
CA ALA A 124 6.41 20.31 10.13
C ALA A 124 7.84 20.54 10.60
N SER A 125 8.73 19.58 10.40
CA SER A 125 10.17 19.75 10.70
C SER A 125 10.83 20.76 9.78
N CYS A 126 10.46 20.76 8.49
CA CYS A 126 11.01 21.70 7.51
C CYS A 126 10.54 23.14 7.73
N ALA A 127 9.42 23.35 8.42
CA ALA A 127 8.94 24.69 8.73
C ALA A 127 9.92 25.47 9.63
N GLY A 128 10.79 24.79 10.38
CA GLY A 128 11.82 25.42 11.18
C GLY A 128 13.19 25.45 10.51
N ASP A 129 13.33 24.79 9.34
CA ASP A 129 14.59 24.67 8.60
C ASP A 129 14.38 25.06 7.16
N SER A 130 15.34 25.77 6.57
CA SER A 130 15.26 26.24 5.18
C SER A 130 15.75 25.22 4.15
N GLY A 131 16.03 24.00 4.54
CA GLY A 131 16.60 22.97 3.67
C GLY A 131 15.59 21.96 3.15
N GLU A 132 15.77 21.49 1.91
CA GLU A 132 15.06 20.35 1.38
C GLU A 132 15.69 19.07 1.92
N ASN A 133 14.87 18.21 2.52
CA ASN A 133 15.33 16.92 3.00
C ASN A 133 14.94 15.81 2.02
N PRO A 134 15.88 14.93 1.63
CA PRO A 134 15.52 13.72 0.92
C PRO A 134 14.74 12.80 1.85
N VAL A 135 13.92 11.97 1.28
CA VAL A 135 13.07 11.02 2.01
C VAL A 135 13.90 9.92 2.67
#